data_df7695e333ffb47978cf8b095f0bcdf8
#
_entry.id   df7695e333ffb47978cf8b095f0bcdf8
#
_cell.length_a   1.000
_cell.length_b   1.000
_cell.length_c   1.000
_cell.angle_alpha   90.00
_cell.angle_beta   90.00
_cell.angle_gamma   90.00
#
_symmetry.space_group_name_H-M   'P 1'
#
loop_
_entity.id
_entity.type
_entity.pdbx_description
1 polymer ?
#
loop_
_entity_poly.entity_id
_entity_poly.type
_entity_poly.pdbx_seq_one_letter_code
_entity_poly.pdbx_strand_id
1 'polypeptide(L)'
;MFHFQILGCSKCSKEFPRQTIDGGKTKGDFSGFNRNSWIARDPTAHKRIAELARTAKTQTEQKQTESTGARWTDLFRLEYFNPISGHAIDPMHCMFLGIAKHMMKLYTKTGIIDRHGLAKVQQHMDSFRVPSSIGRIPQKIASGFSSFTADQWKNWTMIFSSVVLKPVLPDKHYKVWLKFAHATSLLARKVLSQADIELADQLLVRFCGDVEQTYGTAAITPNFHMICHLADVIKEQGPVYSFWCFSFERYVKL
;
A
#
# COMPACT_ATOMS: atom_id res chain seq x y z
N MET A 1 -12.87 5.64 9.91
CA MET A 1 -13.29 4.27 9.53
C MET A 1 -13.73 4.31 8.08
N PHE A 2 -12.90 3.86 7.14
CA PHE A 2 -13.25 3.87 5.72
C PHE A 2 -14.26 2.74 5.47
N HIS A 3 -15.52 3.09 5.24
CA HIS A 3 -16.47 2.15 4.66
C HIS A 3 -16.06 1.94 3.21
N PHE A 4 -15.34 0.85 2.94
CA PHE A 4 -15.09 0.40 1.57
C PHE A 4 -16.41 -0.02 0.94
N GLN A 5 -16.97 0.87 0.17
CA GLN A 5 -18.08 0.61 -0.75
C GLN A 5 -17.56 -0.15 -1.97
N ILE A 6 -18.47 -0.67 -2.79
CA ILE A 6 -18.15 -1.44 -4.01
C ILE A 6 -17.12 -0.71 -4.90
N LEU A 7 -17.15 0.64 -4.94
CA LEU A 7 -16.17 1.49 -5.62
C LEU A 7 -15.28 2.21 -4.60
N GLY A 8 -14.34 1.50 -3.98
CA GLY A 8 -13.54 2.01 -2.85
C GLY A 8 -12.24 2.75 -3.20
N CYS A 9 -11.85 2.85 -4.48
CA CYS A 9 -10.63 3.54 -4.89
C CYS A 9 -10.88 5.02 -5.20
N SER A 10 -9.98 5.93 -4.77
CA SER A 10 -10.06 7.35 -5.11
C SER A 10 -9.55 7.67 -6.52
N LYS A 11 -8.80 6.78 -7.15
CA LYS A 11 -8.15 6.98 -8.45
C LYS A 11 -8.90 6.33 -9.61
N CYS A 12 -9.51 5.18 -9.40
CA CYS A 12 -10.22 4.44 -10.43
C CYS A 12 -11.61 3.96 -9.98
N SER A 13 -12.43 3.54 -10.94
CA SER A 13 -13.77 3.00 -10.72
C SER A 13 -13.80 1.47 -10.71
N LYS A 14 -12.68 0.81 -10.35
CA LYS A 14 -12.66 -0.63 -10.16
C LYS A 14 -13.62 -1.02 -9.03
N GLU A 15 -14.43 -2.04 -9.28
CA GLU A 15 -15.32 -2.63 -8.29
C GLU A 15 -14.60 -3.64 -7.42
N PHE A 16 -14.96 -3.69 -6.13
CA PHE A 16 -14.44 -4.60 -5.14
C PHE A 16 -15.57 -5.41 -4.53
N PRO A 17 -15.99 -6.51 -5.20
CA PRO A 17 -17.06 -7.37 -4.70
C PRO A 17 -16.71 -7.93 -3.33
N ARG A 18 -17.70 -8.37 -2.58
CA ARG A 18 -17.47 -9.03 -1.30
C ARG A 18 -17.08 -10.48 -1.51
N GLN A 19 -16.05 -10.93 -0.81
CA GLN A 19 -15.64 -12.33 -0.74
C GLN A 19 -15.75 -12.86 0.68
N THR A 20 -16.12 -14.13 0.81
CA THR A 20 -16.10 -14.84 2.09
C THR A 20 -14.69 -15.36 2.32
N ILE A 21 -14.17 -15.15 3.52
CA ILE A 21 -12.86 -15.64 3.97
C ILE A 21 -13.05 -16.64 5.11
N ASP A 22 -11.95 -17.29 5.54
CA ASP A 22 -11.95 -18.26 6.61
C ASP A 22 -12.73 -17.78 7.84
N GLY A 23 -13.54 -18.67 8.41
CA GLY A 23 -14.42 -18.36 9.55
C GLY A 23 -15.73 -17.65 9.18
N GLY A 24 -16.14 -17.64 7.91
CA GLY A 24 -17.42 -17.09 7.45
C GLY A 24 -17.47 -15.54 7.42
N LYS A 25 -16.35 -14.87 7.71
CA LYS A 25 -16.26 -13.41 7.63
C LYS A 25 -16.23 -12.94 6.18
N THR A 26 -16.84 -11.79 5.89
CA THR A 26 -16.81 -11.17 4.56
C THR A 26 -15.89 -9.97 4.54
N LYS A 27 -15.14 -9.81 3.44
CA LYS A 27 -14.34 -8.61 3.16
C LYS A 27 -14.47 -8.20 1.68
N GLY A 28 -14.02 -6.99 1.33
CA GLY A 28 -13.88 -6.61 -0.08
C GLY A 28 -12.78 -7.44 -0.77
N ASP A 29 -13.02 -7.82 -2.01
CA ASP A 29 -12.04 -8.46 -2.87
C ASP A 29 -11.26 -7.40 -3.64
N PHE A 30 -10.00 -7.17 -3.26
CA PHE A 30 -9.11 -6.18 -3.87
C PHE A 30 -8.17 -6.80 -4.91
N SER A 31 -8.38 -8.05 -5.28
CA SER A 31 -7.60 -8.80 -6.27
C SER A 31 -7.84 -8.35 -7.71
N GLY A 32 -7.13 -8.97 -8.66
CA GLY A 32 -7.28 -8.68 -10.09
C GLY A 32 -6.47 -7.45 -10.53
N PHE A 33 -5.21 -7.65 -10.88
CA PHE A 33 -4.24 -6.58 -11.17
C PHE A 33 -4.06 -6.32 -12.67
N ASN A 34 -5.07 -6.57 -13.49
CA ASN A 34 -5.09 -6.12 -14.89
C ASN A 34 -5.44 -4.62 -14.95
N ARG A 35 -4.44 -3.75 -14.84
CA ARG A 35 -4.63 -2.28 -14.84
C ARG A 35 -5.31 -1.75 -16.11
N ASN A 36 -5.17 -2.42 -17.24
CA ASN A 36 -5.79 -1.99 -18.49
C ASN A 36 -7.33 -2.01 -18.43
N SER A 37 -7.91 -2.76 -17.49
CA SER A 37 -9.36 -2.77 -17.25
C SER A 37 -9.82 -1.72 -16.23
N TRP A 38 -8.91 -0.97 -15.61
CA TRP A 38 -9.28 0.02 -14.60
C TRP A 38 -9.57 1.36 -15.24
N ILE A 39 -10.80 1.81 -15.13
CA ILE A 39 -11.25 3.10 -15.66
C ILE A 39 -10.85 4.19 -14.66
N ALA A 40 -10.08 5.18 -15.10
CA ALA A 40 -9.74 6.34 -14.26
C ALA A 40 -11.02 7.12 -13.90
N ARG A 41 -11.07 7.67 -12.69
CA ARG A 41 -12.19 8.54 -12.29
C ARG A 41 -12.12 9.88 -12.99
N ASP A 42 -13.26 10.34 -13.46
CA ASP A 42 -13.42 11.69 -13.98
C ASP A 42 -13.64 12.69 -12.82
N PRO A 43 -12.82 13.76 -12.70
CA PRO A 43 -12.92 14.72 -11.61
C PRO A 43 -14.25 15.46 -11.57
N THR A 44 -14.79 15.82 -12.74
CA THR A 44 -16.04 16.57 -12.88
C THR A 44 -17.24 15.72 -12.48
N ALA A 45 -17.30 14.49 -12.98
CA ALA A 45 -18.32 13.53 -12.58
C ALA A 45 -18.25 13.23 -11.08
N HIS A 46 -17.02 13.10 -10.52
CA HIS A 46 -16.84 12.87 -9.08
C HIS A 46 -17.39 14.03 -8.23
N LYS A 47 -17.06 15.29 -8.57
CA LYS A 47 -17.60 16.48 -7.87
C LYS A 47 -19.12 16.52 -7.95
N ARG A 48 -19.68 16.28 -9.15
CA ARG A 48 -21.14 16.27 -9.37
C ARG A 48 -21.85 15.22 -8.52
N ILE A 49 -21.33 13.99 -8.48
CA ILE A 49 -21.92 12.91 -7.68
C ILE A 49 -21.80 13.21 -6.18
N ALA A 50 -20.68 13.75 -5.74
CA ALA A 50 -20.49 14.14 -4.36
C ALA A 50 -21.46 15.25 -3.91
N GLU A 51 -21.77 16.21 -4.79
CA GLU A 51 -22.79 17.23 -4.54
C GLU A 51 -24.20 16.63 -4.46
N LEU A 52 -24.54 15.71 -5.36
CA LEU A 52 -25.81 14.97 -5.28
C LEU A 52 -25.93 14.18 -3.97
N ALA A 53 -24.84 13.54 -3.53
CA ALA A 53 -24.80 12.83 -2.25
C ALA A 53 -25.03 13.78 -1.05
N ARG A 54 -24.46 14.99 -1.09
CA ARG A 54 -24.62 16.02 -0.05
C ARG A 54 -26.05 16.53 0.05
N THR A 55 -26.71 16.70 -1.10
CA THR A 55 -28.04 17.29 -1.20
C THR A 55 -29.18 16.27 -1.20
N ALA A 56 -28.85 14.97 -1.19
CA ALA A 56 -29.82 13.87 -1.18
C ALA A 56 -30.78 13.97 0.02
N LYS A 57 -32.09 13.98 -0.26
CA LYS A 57 -33.15 14.08 0.74
C LYS A 57 -33.77 12.73 1.08
N THR A 58 -33.66 11.75 0.19
CA THR A 58 -34.25 10.43 0.34
C THR A 58 -33.19 9.35 0.51
N GLN A 59 -33.54 8.25 1.19
CA GLN A 59 -32.67 7.09 1.31
C GLN A 59 -32.31 6.47 -0.05
N THR A 60 -33.19 6.54 -1.03
CA THR A 60 -32.95 6.03 -2.39
C THR A 60 -31.85 6.84 -3.08
N GLU A 61 -31.92 8.17 -3.04
CA GLU A 61 -30.90 9.06 -3.58
C GLU A 61 -29.55 8.84 -2.89
N GLN A 62 -29.55 8.70 -1.55
CA GLN A 62 -28.34 8.42 -0.78
C GLN A 62 -27.68 7.10 -1.23
N LYS A 63 -28.47 6.02 -1.35
CA LYS A 63 -27.94 4.72 -1.80
C LYS A 63 -27.36 4.77 -3.22
N GLN A 64 -28.01 5.50 -4.14
CA GLN A 64 -27.50 5.64 -5.51
C GLN A 64 -26.14 6.34 -5.57
N THR A 65 -25.92 7.34 -4.74
CA THR A 65 -24.65 8.06 -4.68
C THR A 65 -23.59 7.31 -3.87
N GLU A 66 -24.02 6.60 -2.82
CA GLU A 66 -23.12 5.82 -1.96
C GLU A 66 -22.36 4.74 -2.72
N SER A 67 -22.99 4.07 -3.69
CA SER A 67 -22.34 3.00 -4.48
C SER A 67 -21.13 3.48 -5.27
N THR A 68 -21.06 4.77 -5.61
CA THR A 68 -19.96 5.35 -6.38
C THR A 68 -18.72 5.67 -5.55
N GLY A 69 -18.84 5.71 -4.22
CA GLY A 69 -17.78 6.08 -3.29
C GLY A 69 -17.42 7.57 -3.29
N ALA A 70 -18.12 8.42 -4.07
CA ALA A 70 -17.90 9.86 -4.04
C ALA A 70 -18.49 10.46 -2.76
N ARG A 71 -17.71 11.31 -2.09
CA ARG A 71 -18.09 12.01 -0.85
C ARG A 71 -17.83 13.49 -1.00
N TRP A 72 -18.73 14.29 -0.45
CA TRP A 72 -18.54 15.74 -0.41
C TRP A 72 -17.41 16.13 0.56
N THR A 73 -16.67 17.13 0.15
CA THR A 73 -15.73 17.88 1.02
C THR A 73 -15.80 19.36 0.66
N ASP A 74 -15.60 20.24 1.63
CA ASP A 74 -15.56 21.70 1.40
C ASP A 74 -14.40 22.12 0.48
N LEU A 75 -13.38 21.27 0.29
CA LEU A 75 -12.34 21.50 -0.71
C LEU A 75 -12.91 21.60 -2.15
N PHE A 76 -14.09 21.03 -2.42
CA PHE A 76 -14.73 21.12 -3.74
C PHE A 76 -15.25 22.52 -4.06
N ARG A 77 -15.31 23.43 -3.09
CA ARG A 77 -15.61 24.85 -3.29
C ARG A 77 -14.43 25.60 -3.94
N LEU A 78 -13.24 25.01 -3.87
CA LEU A 78 -12.05 25.56 -4.51
C LEU A 78 -12.07 25.11 -6.00
N GLU A 79 -12.12 26.07 -6.90
CA GLU A 79 -12.20 25.80 -8.34
C GLU A 79 -11.00 25.01 -8.85
N TYR A 80 -9.81 25.32 -8.33
CA TYR A 80 -8.55 24.67 -8.69
C TYR A 80 -8.38 23.29 -8.05
N PHE A 81 -9.19 22.89 -7.08
CA PHE A 81 -9.03 21.59 -6.44
C PHE A 81 -9.55 20.45 -7.30
N ASN A 82 -8.65 19.55 -7.70
CA ASN A 82 -9.01 18.33 -8.41
C ASN A 82 -9.18 17.18 -7.40
N PRO A 83 -10.34 16.56 -7.28
CA PRO A 83 -10.60 15.49 -6.29
C PRO A 83 -9.80 14.21 -6.54
N ILE A 84 -9.30 13.99 -7.74
CA ILE A 84 -8.57 12.78 -8.11
C ILE A 84 -7.07 12.98 -7.95
N SER A 85 -6.49 14.02 -8.60
CA SER A 85 -5.06 14.31 -8.50
C SER A 85 -4.68 14.96 -7.17
N GLY A 86 -5.57 15.75 -6.55
CA GLY A 86 -5.36 16.35 -5.25
C GLY A 86 -5.36 15.37 -4.06
N HIS A 87 -5.69 14.10 -4.30
CA HIS A 87 -5.67 13.05 -3.28
C HIS A 87 -4.41 12.20 -3.41
N ALA A 88 -3.42 12.41 -2.55
CA ALA A 88 -2.23 11.59 -2.50
C ALA A 88 -2.48 10.24 -1.80
N ILE A 89 -1.82 9.19 -2.30
CA ILE A 89 -1.69 7.90 -1.60
C ILE A 89 -0.42 7.98 -0.78
N ASP A 90 -0.54 8.02 0.54
CA ASP A 90 0.64 8.08 1.40
C ASP A 90 1.49 6.81 1.33
N PRO A 91 2.73 6.89 0.84
CA PRO A 91 3.61 5.73 0.72
C PRO A 91 4.00 5.14 2.07
N MET A 92 4.10 5.94 3.12
CA MET A 92 4.45 5.46 4.46
C MET A 92 3.41 4.49 5.01
N HIS A 93 2.14 4.85 4.97
CA HIS A 93 1.06 3.99 5.44
C HIS A 93 0.78 2.83 4.47
N CYS A 94 0.83 3.08 3.16
CA CYS A 94 0.51 2.06 2.16
C CYS A 94 1.61 0.99 2.06
N MET A 95 2.87 1.40 1.85
CA MET A 95 3.98 0.48 1.57
C MET A 95 4.56 -0.12 2.85
N PHE A 96 4.96 0.73 3.81
CA PHE A 96 5.73 0.27 4.97
C PHE A 96 4.83 -0.30 6.08
N LEU A 97 3.88 0.47 6.58
CA LEU A 97 2.95 0.00 7.62
C LEU A 97 1.88 -0.95 7.07
N GLY A 98 1.54 -0.81 5.80
CA GLY A 98 0.58 -1.66 5.12
C GLY A 98 1.23 -2.93 4.59
N ILE A 99 1.84 -2.89 3.41
CA ILE A 99 2.29 -4.06 2.67
C ILE A 99 3.46 -4.77 3.35
N ALA A 100 4.54 -4.07 3.72
CA ALA A 100 5.70 -4.71 4.31
C ALA A 100 5.35 -5.47 5.59
N LYS A 101 4.60 -4.82 6.48
CA LYS A 101 4.09 -5.43 7.71
C LYS A 101 3.14 -6.60 7.42
N HIS A 102 2.25 -6.45 6.44
CA HIS A 102 1.30 -7.50 6.05
C HIS A 102 2.02 -8.74 5.52
N MET A 103 2.99 -8.59 4.63
CA MET A 103 3.75 -9.71 4.07
C MET A 103 4.52 -10.47 5.15
N MET A 104 5.16 -9.79 6.10
CA MET A 104 5.82 -10.47 7.23
C MET A 104 4.83 -11.24 8.11
N LYS A 105 3.66 -10.66 8.38
CA LYS A 105 2.57 -11.37 9.08
C LYS A 105 2.07 -12.58 8.29
N LEU A 106 1.94 -12.44 6.97
CA LEU A 106 1.52 -13.54 6.10
C LEU A 106 2.52 -14.69 6.15
N TYR A 107 3.82 -14.41 5.99
CA TYR A 107 4.87 -15.43 6.04
C TYR A 107 4.91 -16.19 7.37
N THR A 108 4.73 -15.47 8.47
CA THR A 108 4.74 -16.12 9.81
C THR A 108 3.44 -16.87 10.09
N LYS A 109 2.29 -16.33 9.70
CA LYS A 109 0.98 -16.98 9.91
C LYS A 109 0.85 -18.27 9.09
N THR A 110 1.40 -18.30 7.88
CA THR A 110 1.35 -19.47 7.00
C THR A 110 2.47 -20.48 7.24
N GLY A 111 3.39 -20.20 8.17
CA GLY A 111 4.53 -21.08 8.47
C GLY A 111 5.64 -21.05 7.42
N ILE A 112 5.59 -20.15 6.42
CA ILE A 112 6.66 -19.95 5.44
C ILE A 112 7.95 -19.50 6.15
N ILE A 113 7.80 -18.66 7.18
CA ILE A 113 8.86 -18.36 8.14
C ILE A 113 8.37 -18.87 9.50
N ASP A 114 8.94 -19.94 9.99
CA ASP A 114 8.70 -20.49 11.31
C ASP A 114 9.53 -19.79 12.40
N ARG A 115 9.43 -20.26 13.63
CA ARG A 115 10.21 -19.70 14.74
C ARG A 115 11.72 -19.80 14.53
N HIS A 116 12.20 -20.90 13.91
CA HIS A 116 13.61 -21.09 13.62
C HIS A 116 14.07 -20.13 12.52
N GLY A 117 13.27 -19.94 11.47
CA GLY A 117 13.51 -18.95 10.43
C GLY A 117 13.58 -17.53 10.99
N LEU A 118 12.63 -17.16 11.90
CA LEU A 118 12.68 -15.85 12.57
C LEU A 118 13.93 -15.67 13.42
N ALA A 119 14.39 -16.72 14.13
CA ALA A 119 15.62 -16.67 14.89
C ALA A 119 16.85 -16.46 14.00
N LYS A 120 16.90 -17.12 12.82
CA LYS A 120 17.96 -16.88 11.83
C LYS A 120 17.94 -15.44 11.30
N VAL A 121 16.74 -14.89 10.98
CA VAL A 121 16.62 -13.50 10.59
C VAL A 121 17.14 -12.56 11.66
N GLN A 122 16.82 -12.82 12.94
CA GLN A 122 17.31 -12.03 14.08
C GLN A 122 18.84 -12.10 14.17
N GLN A 123 19.42 -13.29 14.10
CA GLN A 123 20.86 -13.50 14.16
C GLN A 123 21.59 -12.71 13.05
N HIS A 124 21.05 -12.73 11.82
CA HIS A 124 21.62 -11.94 10.74
C HIS A 124 21.50 -10.45 11.01
N MET A 125 20.32 -9.98 11.50
CA MET A 125 20.14 -8.57 11.86
C MET A 125 21.13 -8.11 12.92
N ASP A 126 21.39 -8.93 13.94
CA ASP A 126 22.33 -8.63 15.04
C ASP A 126 23.80 -8.57 14.57
N SER A 127 24.12 -9.22 13.44
CA SER A 127 25.48 -9.20 12.87
C SER A 127 25.80 -7.92 12.08
N PHE A 128 24.80 -7.12 11.70
CA PHE A 128 25.04 -5.90 10.92
C PHE A 128 25.67 -4.80 11.77
N ARG A 129 26.75 -4.23 11.26
CA ARG A 129 27.28 -2.94 11.72
C ARG A 129 26.68 -1.84 10.88
N VAL A 130 25.81 -1.05 11.46
CA VAL A 130 25.01 -0.06 10.76
C VAL A 130 25.53 1.35 11.06
N PRO A 131 25.80 2.19 10.04
CA PRO A 131 26.16 3.59 10.25
C PRO A 131 25.03 4.36 10.97
N SER A 132 25.40 5.33 11.80
CA SER A 132 24.43 6.17 12.54
C SER A 132 23.46 6.96 11.64
N SER A 133 23.84 7.18 10.39
CA SER A 133 23.01 7.85 9.38
C SER A 133 21.75 7.08 8.94
N ILE A 134 21.67 5.77 9.22
CA ILE A 134 20.51 4.94 8.79
C ILE A 134 19.27 5.15 9.66
N GLY A 135 19.39 5.77 10.82
CA GLY A 135 18.24 6.02 11.69
C GLY A 135 17.80 4.78 12.49
N ARG A 136 16.48 4.55 12.60
CA ARG A 136 15.96 3.47 13.45
C ARG A 136 16.11 2.09 12.79
N ILE A 137 16.96 1.25 13.40
CA ILE A 137 17.17 -0.12 12.93
C ILE A 137 16.02 -1.01 13.42
N PRO A 138 15.53 -1.96 12.59
CA PRO A 138 14.53 -2.94 12.97
C PRO A 138 15.14 -4.00 13.90
N GLN A 139 15.17 -3.72 15.20
CA GLN A 139 15.61 -4.66 16.23
C GLN A 139 14.44 -5.56 16.67
N LYS A 140 14.77 -6.72 17.27
CA LYS A 140 13.78 -7.67 17.84
C LYS A 140 12.75 -8.17 16.80
N ILE A 141 13.21 -8.47 15.59
CA ILE A 141 12.31 -8.95 14.54
C ILE A 141 11.69 -10.32 14.88
N ALA A 142 12.44 -11.19 15.57
CA ALA A 142 11.93 -12.50 15.95
C ALA A 142 10.82 -12.44 17.01
N SER A 143 10.81 -11.43 17.87
CA SER A 143 9.87 -11.34 18.99
C SER A 143 8.86 -10.20 18.90
N GLY A 144 9.06 -9.22 18.02
CA GLY A 144 8.29 -8.00 18.13
C GLY A 144 8.11 -7.16 16.86
N PHE A 145 8.29 -7.71 15.66
CA PHE A 145 8.17 -6.94 14.41
C PHE A 145 6.79 -6.25 14.24
N SER A 146 5.75 -6.76 14.90
CA SER A 146 4.41 -6.15 14.85
C SER A 146 4.36 -4.74 15.43
N SER A 147 5.29 -4.39 16.35
CA SER A 147 5.41 -3.08 17.00
C SER A 147 6.38 -2.12 16.27
N PHE A 148 6.97 -2.52 15.15
CA PHE A 148 7.87 -1.66 14.42
C PHE A 148 7.20 -0.37 13.97
N THR A 149 7.91 0.74 14.13
CA THR A 149 7.53 2.04 13.59
C THR A 149 7.62 2.04 12.06
N ALA A 150 7.00 3.02 11.43
CA ALA A 150 7.08 3.19 9.97
C ALA A 150 8.53 3.31 9.47
N ASP A 151 9.40 4.01 10.23
CA ASP A 151 10.82 4.17 9.88
C ASP A 151 11.59 2.83 9.97
N GLN A 152 11.28 2.00 10.96
CA GLN A 152 11.84 0.65 11.05
C GLN A 152 11.36 -0.23 9.89
N TRP A 153 10.09 -0.16 9.49
CA TRP A 153 9.58 -0.88 8.33
C TRP A 153 10.19 -0.39 7.00
N LYS A 154 10.44 0.92 6.88
CA LYS A 154 11.16 1.49 5.74
C LYS A 154 12.57 0.92 5.64
N ASN A 155 13.35 1.01 6.73
CA ASN A 155 14.72 0.51 6.76
C ASN A 155 14.76 -1.01 6.57
N TRP A 156 13.82 -1.76 7.18
CA TRP A 156 13.64 -3.19 6.92
C TRP A 156 13.48 -3.47 5.42
N THR A 157 12.52 -2.82 4.78
CA THR A 157 12.17 -3.10 3.38
C THR A 157 13.30 -2.77 2.43
N MET A 158 13.92 -1.59 2.60
CA MET A 158 14.85 -1.03 1.63
C MET A 158 16.30 -1.48 1.82
N ILE A 159 16.69 -1.83 3.05
CA ILE A 159 18.10 -2.07 3.39
C ILE A 159 18.34 -3.52 3.78
N PHE A 160 17.60 -4.05 4.75
CA PHE A 160 17.94 -5.31 5.38
C PHE A 160 17.27 -6.54 4.77
N SER A 161 15.98 -6.43 4.41
CA SER A 161 15.15 -7.58 4.09
C SER A 161 15.64 -8.39 2.90
N SER A 162 16.19 -7.76 1.88
CA SER A 162 16.74 -8.45 0.70
C SER A 162 17.92 -9.38 1.04
N VAL A 163 18.68 -9.04 2.06
CA VAL A 163 19.83 -9.87 2.49
C VAL A 163 19.40 -10.94 3.49
N VAL A 164 18.67 -10.53 4.54
CA VAL A 164 18.36 -11.42 5.66
C VAL A 164 17.27 -12.44 5.35
N LEU A 165 16.38 -12.15 4.41
CA LEU A 165 15.33 -13.10 3.98
C LEU A 165 15.83 -14.12 2.96
N LYS A 166 16.92 -13.86 2.26
CA LYS A 166 17.45 -14.78 1.22
C LYS A 166 17.70 -16.21 1.72
N PRO A 167 18.37 -16.43 2.86
CA PRO A 167 18.62 -17.77 3.37
C PRO A 167 17.44 -18.40 4.12
N VAL A 168 16.33 -17.67 4.29
CA VAL A 168 15.19 -18.08 5.11
C VAL A 168 13.95 -18.31 4.27
N LEU A 169 13.68 -17.46 3.29
CA LEU A 169 12.52 -17.61 2.41
C LEU A 169 12.85 -18.62 1.29
N PRO A 170 11.93 -19.57 1.00
CA PRO A 170 12.01 -20.35 -0.23
C PRO A 170 12.03 -19.43 -1.46
N ASP A 171 12.78 -19.83 -2.49
CA ASP A 171 13.05 -19.03 -3.70
C ASP A 171 11.81 -18.36 -4.31
N LYS A 172 10.69 -19.08 -4.38
CA LYS A 172 9.42 -18.56 -4.90
C LYS A 172 8.99 -17.30 -4.12
N HIS A 173 8.95 -17.37 -2.81
CA HIS A 173 8.50 -16.28 -1.92
C HIS A 173 9.51 -15.14 -1.88
N TYR A 174 10.79 -15.48 -1.93
CA TYR A 174 11.86 -14.50 -1.96
C TYR A 174 11.83 -13.65 -3.25
N LYS A 175 11.61 -14.27 -4.42
CA LYS A 175 11.46 -13.55 -5.70
C LYS A 175 10.24 -12.61 -5.72
N VAL A 176 9.14 -13.02 -5.08
CA VAL A 176 7.97 -12.14 -4.90
C VAL A 176 8.34 -10.93 -4.05
N TRP A 177 8.97 -11.15 -2.89
CA TRP A 177 9.40 -10.08 -1.99
C TRP A 177 10.37 -9.09 -2.64
N LEU A 178 11.35 -9.59 -3.40
CA LEU A 178 12.34 -8.74 -4.06
C LEU A 178 11.75 -7.73 -5.03
N LYS A 179 10.66 -8.05 -5.73
CA LYS A 179 9.98 -7.10 -6.61
C LYS A 179 9.48 -5.88 -5.83
N PHE A 180 8.88 -6.13 -4.67
CA PHE A 180 8.40 -5.07 -3.79
C PHE A 180 9.56 -4.25 -3.20
N ALA A 181 10.57 -4.90 -2.65
CA ALA A 181 11.73 -4.22 -2.05
C ALA A 181 12.49 -3.37 -3.09
N HIS A 182 12.67 -3.89 -4.30
CA HIS A 182 13.33 -3.16 -5.39
C HIS A 182 12.50 -1.95 -5.83
N ALA A 183 11.20 -2.12 -6.11
CA ALA A 183 10.33 -1.01 -6.48
C ALA A 183 10.31 0.08 -5.41
N THR A 184 10.21 -0.31 -4.13
CA THR A 184 10.25 0.63 -3.00
C THR A 184 11.57 1.41 -2.96
N SER A 185 12.70 0.73 -3.16
CA SER A 185 14.02 1.36 -3.17
C SER A 185 14.19 2.33 -4.34
N LEU A 186 13.64 2.02 -5.51
CA LEU A 186 13.62 2.93 -6.65
C LEU A 186 12.84 4.20 -6.32
N LEU A 187 11.58 4.05 -5.87
CA LEU A 187 10.67 5.18 -5.63
C LEU A 187 11.11 6.08 -4.47
N ALA A 188 11.88 5.55 -3.51
CA ALA A 188 12.39 6.32 -2.38
C ALA A 188 13.68 7.11 -2.70
N ARG A 189 14.16 7.11 -3.93
CA ARG A 189 15.30 7.94 -4.34
C ARG A 189 14.94 9.42 -4.32
N LYS A 190 15.94 10.27 -4.05
CA LYS A 190 15.77 11.74 -4.08
C LYS A 190 15.57 12.28 -5.49
N VAL A 191 16.17 11.64 -6.48
CA VAL A 191 16.03 11.96 -7.90
C VAL A 191 15.45 10.73 -8.58
N LEU A 192 14.36 10.92 -9.30
CA LEU A 192 13.67 9.88 -10.05
C LEU A 192 13.68 10.23 -11.52
N SER A 193 14.16 9.29 -12.34
CA SER A 193 13.94 9.36 -13.79
C SER A 193 12.56 8.77 -14.13
N GLN A 194 12.06 9.13 -15.31
CA GLN A 194 10.84 8.51 -15.83
C GLN A 194 10.98 6.99 -15.94
N ALA A 195 12.15 6.50 -16.34
CA ALA A 195 12.44 5.06 -16.42
C ALA A 195 12.40 4.38 -15.02
N ASP A 196 12.88 5.04 -13.95
CA ASP A 196 12.78 4.50 -12.59
C ASP A 196 11.32 4.35 -12.17
N ILE A 197 10.47 5.34 -12.48
CA ILE A 197 9.04 5.32 -12.15
C ILE A 197 8.33 4.19 -12.90
N GLU A 198 8.60 4.04 -14.19
CA GLU A 198 8.01 2.99 -15.03
C GLU A 198 8.45 1.59 -14.60
N LEU A 199 9.72 1.41 -14.29
CA LEU A 199 10.24 0.13 -13.79
C LEU A 199 9.61 -0.22 -12.44
N ALA A 200 9.53 0.75 -11.53
CA ALA A 200 8.91 0.53 -10.22
C ALA A 200 7.42 0.18 -10.35
N ASP A 201 6.69 0.86 -11.23
CA ASP A 201 5.29 0.57 -11.52
C ASP A 201 5.09 -0.87 -12.02
N GLN A 202 5.89 -1.29 -12.99
CA GLN A 202 5.85 -2.67 -13.50
C GLN A 202 6.16 -3.70 -12.42
N LEU A 203 7.15 -3.42 -11.56
CA LEU A 203 7.52 -4.30 -10.45
C LEU A 203 6.39 -4.41 -9.42
N LEU A 204 5.72 -3.30 -9.08
CA LEU A 204 4.61 -3.28 -8.13
C LEU A 204 3.40 -4.04 -8.65
N VAL A 205 3.02 -3.85 -9.91
CA VAL A 205 1.90 -4.58 -10.52
C VAL A 205 2.19 -6.08 -10.57
N ARG A 206 3.41 -6.47 -11.00
CA ARG A 206 3.85 -7.87 -11.00
C ARG A 206 3.88 -8.46 -9.60
N PHE A 207 4.38 -7.71 -8.62
CA PHE A 207 4.38 -8.12 -7.22
C PHE A 207 2.96 -8.43 -6.72
N CYS A 208 2.00 -7.54 -6.99
CA CYS A 208 0.61 -7.73 -6.59
C CYS A 208 -0.02 -8.98 -7.22
N GLY A 209 0.20 -9.19 -8.52
CA GLY A 209 -0.26 -10.40 -9.22
C GLY A 209 0.39 -11.68 -8.70
N ASP A 210 1.70 -11.66 -8.41
CA ASP A 210 2.40 -12.81 -7.83
C ASP A 210 1.91 -13.12 -6.40
N VAL A 211 1.59 -12.11 -5.60
CA VAL A 211 1.01 -12.30 -4.26
C VAL A 211 -0.37 -12.95 -4.39
N GLU A 212 -1.21 -12.46 -5.29
CA GLU A 212 -2.52 -13.05 -5.56
C GLU A 212 -2.39 -14.51 -6.00
N GLN A 213 -1.53 -14.79 -6.96
CA GLN A 213 -1.32 -16.16 -7.48
C GLN A 213 -0.73 -17.11 -6.43
N THR A 214 0.12 -16.60 -5.54
CA THR A 214 0.86 -17.43 -4.58
C THR A 214 0.08 -17.68 -3.29
N TYR A 215 -0.69 -16.69 -2.83
CA TYR A 215 -1.34 -16.71 -1.50
C TYR A 215 -2.87 -16.58 -1.58
N GLY A 216 -3.44 -16.44 -2.77
CA GLY A 216 -4.87 -16.30 -3.01
C GLY A 216 -5.41 -14.90 -2.77
N THR A 217 -6.64 -14.66 -3.22
CA THR A 217 -7.34 -13.36 -3.12
C THR A 217 -7.53 -12.91 -1.68
N ALA A 218 -7.64 -13.87 -0.74
CA ALA A 218 -7.74 -13.58 0.69
C ALA A 218 -6.51 -12.89 1.28
N ALA A 219 -5.33 -13.01 0.67
CA ALA A 219 -4.12 -12.30 1.09
C ALA A 219 -4.09 -10.84 0.65
N ILE A 220 -4.90 -10.47 -0.33
CA ILE A 220 -4.91 -9.12 -0.91
C ILE A 220 -5.67 -8.15 -0.01
N THR A 221 -5.03 -7.04 0.32
CA THR A 221 -5.60 -5.93 1.09
C THR A 221 -5.76 -4.68 0.21
N PRO A 222 -6.52 -3.65 0.63
CA PRO A 222 -6.65 -2.41 -0.14
C PRO A 222 -5.33 -1.78 -0.58
N ASN A 223 -4.29 -1.91 0.25
CA ASN A 223 -2.97 -1.34 -0.04
C ASN A 223 -2.33 -1.89 -1.31
N PHE A 224 -2.58 -3.18 -1.66
CA PHE A 224 -2.09 -3.75 -2.92
C PHE A 224 -2.70 -3.08 -4.14
N HIS A 225 -3.99 -2.77 -4.09
CA HIS A 225 -4.60 -2.00 -5.17
C HIS A 225 -4.06 -0.56 -5.21
N MET A 226 -3.93 0.08 -4.05
CA MET A 226 -3.50 1.47 -3.95
C MET A 226 -2.07 1.68 -4.47
N ILE A 227 -1.13 0.77 -4.20
CA ILE A 227 0.25 0.93 -4.69
C ILE A 227 0.36 0.87 -6.21
N CYS A 228 -0.59 0.23 -6.90
CA CYS A 228 -0.63 0.22 -8.36
C CYS A 228 -1.00 1.58 -8.98
N HIS A 229 -1.41 2.57 -8.18
CA HIS A 229 -1.61 3.96 -8.60
C HIS A 229 -0.47 4.89 -8.17
N LEU A 230 0.55 4.36 -7.47
CA LEU A 230 1.58 5.21 -6.88
C LEU A 230 2.44 5.93 -7.94
N ALA A 231 2.69 5.28 -9.07
CA ALA A 231 3.41 5.91 -10.18
C ALA A 231 2.65 7.14 -10.73
N ASP A 232 1.33 7.07 -10.82
CA ASP A 232 0.50 8.18 -11.27
C ASP A 232 0.53 9.33 -10.23
N VAL A 233 0.44 8.98 -8.93
CA VAL A 233 0.57 9.96 -7.84
C VAL A 233 1.93 10.65 -7.86
N ILE A 234 3.01 9.92 -8.12
CA ILE A 234 4.36 10.51 -8.21
C ILE A 234 4.47 11.48 -9.39
N LYS A 235 3.85 11.19 -10.52
CA LYS A 235 3.78 12.11 -11.66
C LYS A 235 3.01 13.38 -11.36
N GLU A 236 1.98 13.28 -10.50
CA GLU A 236 1.13 14.41 -10.10
C GLU A 236 1.73 15.24 -8.95
N GLN A 237 2.36 14.59 -7.96
CA GLN A 237 2.76 15.19 -6.68
C GLN A 237 4.29 15.31 -6.49
N GLY A 238 5.06 14.72 -7.39
CA GLY A 238 6.52 14.60 -7.26
C GLY A 238 6.97 13.35 -6.49
N PRO A 239 8.27 13.28 -6.13
CA PRO A 239 8.84 12.12 -5.46
C PRO A 239 8.17 11.80 -4.12
N VAL A 240 8.14 10.52 -3.72
CA VAL A 240 7.40 10.06 -2.53
C VAL A 240 7.74 10.81 -1.24
N TYR A 241 8.97 11.27 -1.08
CA TYR A 241 9.38 12.02 0.13
C TYR A 241 8.75 13.42 0.21
N SER A 242 8.19 13.98 -0.87
CA SER A 242 7.52 15.27 -0.86
C SER A 242 6.12 15.21 -0.23
N PHE A 243 5.48 14.03 -0.23
CA PHE A 243 4.11 13.85 0.27
C PHE A 243 3.92 12.68 1.25
N TRP A 244 4.97 11.91 1.61
CA TRP A 244 4.82 10.88 2.64
C TRP A 244 4.63 11.47 4.04
N CYS A 245 3.89 10.76 4.88
CA CYS A 245 3.48 11.25 6.20
C CYS A 245 4.56 11.17 7.30
N PHE A 246 5.81 10.79 7.01
CA PHE A 246 6.85 10.71 8.05
C PHE A 246 7.07 12.03 8.78
N SER A 247 7.00 13.17 8.09
CA SER A 247 7.14 14.48 8.71
C SER A 247 5.95 14.82 9.61
N PHE A 248 4.74 14.56 9.14
CA PHE A 248 3.50 14.83 9.86
C PHE A 248 3.37 13.99 11.14
N GLU A 249 3.70 12.71 11.09
CA GLU A 249 3.68 11.81 12.25
C GLU A 249 4.66 12.24 13.37
N ARG A 250 5.72 12.97 13.03
CA ARG A 250 6.64 13.52 14.03
C ARG A 250 6.01 14.69 14.78
N TYR A 251 5.21 15.53 14.11
CA TYR A 251 4.55 16.69 14.73
C TYR A 251 3.39 16.29 15.64
N VAL A 252 2.68 15.19 15.34
CA VAL A 252 1.55 14.71 16.18
C VAL A 252 2.01 14.10 17.49
N LYS A 253 3.30 13.75 17.64
CA LYS A 253 3.90 13.19 18.87
C LYS A 253 4.54 14.23 19.78
N LEU A 254 4.43 15.51 19.43
CA LEU A 254 4.80 16.65 20.28
C LEU A 254 3.60 17.15 21.05
#